data_0536dba966e5b97619fd58c100327e4c
#
_entry.id   0536dba966e5b97619fd58c100327e4c
#
_cell.length_a   1.000
_cell.length_b   1.000
_cell.length_c   1.000
_cell.angle_alpha   90.00
_cell.angle_beta   90.00
_cell.angle_gamma   90.00
#
_symmetry.space_group_name_H-M   'P 1'
#
loop_
_entity.id
_entity.type
_entity.pdbx_description
1 polymer ?
#
loop_
_entity_poly.entity_id
_entity_poly.type
_entity_poly.pdbx_seq_one_letter_code
_entity_poly.pdbx_strand_id
1 'polypeptide(L)'
;TDQLELMMAYSKEKKDTLREKQFAALMKYAKKRELINEFYYSLFFYLPELPMVKSEPKLERTSYSSVYSLIFERNNAPDYRDALAFTLMGFGKDTGHRQPNGMNMELYGRGHVLAPDQGIGQDYWSRDTHEYKINVAGHNTVSPNGKGADNNMPQNLEILCAEPTVKDGGAPAMEISPNHQFIEAANHFYTKELKAEQRRMLSIVRTSPRNGYFVDIFSSKIIDGENKYHDYIYHNMGTGFEMYTSQGTPLPLTDAPLDSLSGKGYSYFTTLGSLETDQGFRTDFHLGVDDTHMSMFMLGAKGRTVYQLNSLFNHRYYEPSLRQLPVPAVLVRQEGEAWDKPFIAVYEPYGNGAEPQIKSIYKGRTQEQGGISKLTVKYRQSGLVDHIVYSVLPENEADYMGMRFKGTYSVLSLDEKK
;
A
#
# COMPACT_ATOMS: atom_id res chain seq x y z
N THR A 1 19.36 11.14 12.28
CA THR A 1 20.28 12.30 12.04
C THR A 1 21.72 11.86 11.85
N ASP A 2 22.21 10.91 12.63
CA ASP A 2 23.63 10.46 12.63
C ASP A 2 24.10 9.90 11.30
N GLN A 3 23.26 9.13 10.65
CA GLN A 3 23.58 8.63 9.31
C GLN A 3 23.73 9.77 8.31
N LEU A 4 22.92 10.80 8.41
CA LEU A 4 23.04 11.98 7.55
C LEU A 4 24.32 12.76 7.84
N GLU A 5 24.72 12.90 9.11
CA GLU A 5 25.98 13.53 9.49
C GLU A 5 27.19 12.75 8.99
N LEU A 6 27.19 11.43 9.14
CA LEU A 6 28.21 10.57 8.56
C LEU A 6 28.30 10.71 7.04
N MET A 7 27.15 10.70 6.36
CA MET A 7 27.11 10.84 4.90
C MET A 7 27.58 12.23 4.44
N MET A 8 27.29 13.28 5.20
CA MET A 8 27.81 14.61 4.95
C MET A 8 29.34 14.65 5.12
N ALA A 9 29.87 14.11 6.23
CA ALA A 9 31.28 14.03 6.48
C ALA A 9 32.03 13.28 5.37
N TYR A 10 31.48 12.12 4.95
CA TYR A 10 32.00 11.35 3.83
C TYR A 10 31.97 12.12 2.51
N SER A 11 30.86 12.78 2.21
CA SER A 11 30.72 13.58 0.99
C SER A 11 31.73 14.73 0.95
N LYS A 12 31.96 15.38 2.10
CA LYS A 12 32.96 16.43 2.26
C LYS A 12 34.39 15.90 2.01
N GLU A 13 34.73 14.74 2.60
CA GLU A 13 36.01 14.06 2.36
C GLU A 13 36.22 13.75 0.86
N LYS A 14 35.19 13.27 0.19
CA LYS A 14 35.20 12.96 -1.25
C LYS A 14 35.06 14.19 -2.14
N LYS A 15 34.96 15.39 -1.56
CA LYS A 15 34.74 16.68 -2.28
C LYS A 15 33.47 16.69 -3.14
N ASP A 16 32.48 15.88 -2.77
CA ASP A 16 31.16 15.83 -3.41
C ASP A 16 30.25 16.90 -2.78
N THR A 17 30.42 18.10 -3.21
CA THR A 17 29.68 19.25 -2.67
C THR A 17 28.19 19.21 -2.95
N LEU A 18 27.76 18.47 -3.98
CA LEU A 18 26.34 18.29 -4.29
C LEU A 18 25.68 17.42 -3.22
N ARG A 19 26.23 16.24 -2.95
CA ARG A 19 25.69 15.33 -1.93
C ARG A 19 25.80 15.92 -0.53
N GLU A 20 26.91 16.60 -0.19
CA GLU A 20 27.03 17.29 1.08
C GLU A 20 25.86 18.28 1.29
N LYS A 21 25.52 19.08 0.29
CA LYS A 21 24.39 20.02 0.35
C LYS A 21 23.04 19.30 0.43
N GLN A 22 22.85 18.22 -0.29
CA GLN A 22 21.63 17.42 -0.22
C GLN A 22 21.40 16.85 1.19
N PHE A 23 22.42 16.26 1.81
CA PHE A 23 22.33 15.76 3.17
C PHE A 23 22.12 16.85 4.19
N ALA A 24 22.78 18.02 4.02
CA ALA A 24 22.53 19.18 4.87
C ALA A 24 21.09 19.69 4.76
N ALA A 25 20.51 19.69 3.56
CA ALA A 25 19.12 20.05 3.37
C ALA A 25 18.17 19.05 4.07
N LEU A 26 18.44 17.75 3.97
CA LEU A 26 17.67 16.72 4.68
C LEU A 26 17.79 16.88 6.20
N MET A 27 18.96 17.19 6.73
CA MET A 27 19.19 17.47 8.15
C MET A 27 18.35 18.64 8.68
N LYS A 28 18.10 19.65 7.85
CA LYS A 28 17.25 20.80 8.20
C LYS A 28 15.82 20.41 8.54
N TYR A 29 15.30 19.32 7.95
CA TYR A 29 13.95 18.78 8.24
C TYR A 29 13.94 17.84 9.44
N ALA A 30 15.11 17.40 9.93
CA ALA A 30 15.18 16.60 11.13
C ALA A 30 14.78 17.45 12.34
N LYS A 31 13.68 17.09 13.00
CA LYS A 31 13.09 17.86 14.13
C LYS A 31 14.03 17.96 15.33
N LYS A 32 14.98 17.04 15.48
CA LYS A 32 15.84 16.93 16.63
C LYS A 32 17.23 16.46 16.25
N ARG A 33 18.24 17.22 16.62
CA ARG A 33 19.64 16.82 16.59
C ARG A 33 20.09 16.58 18.03
N GLU A 34 20.58 15.39 18.29
CA GLU A 34 21.18 15.03 19.57
C GLU A 34 22.68 14.88 19.39
N LEU A 35 23.44 15.43 20.32
CA LEU A 35 24.89 15.32 20.28
C LEU A 35 25.35 13.89 20.55
N ILE A 36 24.60 13.18 21.39
CA ILE A 36 24.84 11.77 21.76
C ILE A 36 23.51 11.04 21.65
N ASN A 37 23.48 9.97 20.88
CA ASN A 37 22.36 9.05 20.78
C ASN A 37 22.84 7.62 20.87
N GLU A 38 21.98 6.65 20.60
CA GLU A 38 22.28 5.20 20.66
C GLU A 38 23.46 4.77 19.78
N PHE A 39 23.77 5.55 18.75
CA PHE A 39 24.90 5.29 17.87
C PHE A 39 25.97 6.34 18.13
N TYR A 40 27.05 6.00 18.76
CA TYR A 40 28.20 6.89 19.09
C TYR A 40 28.82 7.63 17.91
N TYR A 41 28.28 7.46 16.70
CA TYR A 41 28.77 8.13 15.49
C TYR A 41 28.70 9.65 15.57
N SER A 42 27.71 10.21 16.28
CA SER A 42 27.59 11.65 16.48
C SER A 42 28.78 12.25 17.22
N LEU A 43 29.48 11.49 18.06
CA LEU A 43 30.73 11.94 18.71
C LEU A 43 31.86 12.21 17.72
N PHE A 44 31.89 11.47 16.61
CA PHE A 44 32.96 11.56 15.62
C PHE A 44 32.60 12.46 14.42
N PHE A 45 31.34 12.54 14.07
CA PHE A 45 30.87 13.17 12.83
C PHE A 45 29.95 14.35 13.06
N TYR A 46 29.72 14.74 14.32
CA TYR A 46 28.89 15.90 14.62
C TYR A 46 29.45 17.18 14.00
N LEU A 47 28.62 17.83 13.21
CA LEU A 47 28.93 19.12 12.60
C LEU A 47 28.19 20.22 13.35
N PRO A 48 28.89 21.07 14.16
CA PRO A 48 28.26 22.16 14.92
C PRO A 48 27.47 23.09 14.03
N GLU A 49 28.01 23.37 12.85
CA GLU A 49 27.39 24.22 11.84
C GLU A 49 27.09 23.41 10.59
N LEU A 50 25.83 23.45 10.15
CA LEU A 50 25.45 22.85 8.88
C LEU A 50 25.71 23.80 7.72
N PRO A 51 26.17 23.33 6.56
CA PRO A 51 26.27 24.13 5.37
C PRO A 51 24.97 24.86 5.07
N MET A 52 25.07 26.15 4.76
CA MET A 52 23.91 26.96 4.33
C MET A 52 23.39 26.42 3.01
N VAL A 53 22.15 25.95 2.99
CA VAL A 53 21.47 25.45 1.79
C VAL A 53 20.28 26.32 1.48
N LYS A 54 20.30 26.93 0.29
CA LYS A 54 19.21 27.80 -0.18
C LYS A 54 18.08 27.05 -0.86
N SER A 55 18.36 25.86 -1.38
CA SER A 55 17.37 25.01 -2.08
C SER A 55 16.86 23.89 -1.17
N GLU A 56 15.60 23.56 -1.31
CA GLU A 56 15.05 22.36 -0.72
C GLU A 56 15.60 21.10 -1.43
N PRO A 57 15.77 19.98 -0.71
CA PRO A 57 16.19 18.75 -1.35
C PRO A 57 15.11 18.31 -2.35
N LYS A 58 15.51 18.09 -3.59
CA LYS A 58 14.63 17.41 -4.55
C LYS A 58 14.60 15.94 -4.16
N LEU A 59 13.46 15.50 -3.64
CA LEU A 59 13.24 14.09 -3.33
C LEU A 59 12.73 13.38 -4.59
N GLU A 60 13.29 12.23 -4.92
CA GLU A 60 12.82 11.43 -6.03
C GLU A 60 11.41 10.87 -5.74
N ARG A 61 10.59 10.79 -6.78
CA ARG A 61 9.20 10.25 -6.66
C ARG A 61 9.18 8.76 -6.44
N THR A 62 10.17 8.06 -6.96
CA THR A 62 10.31 6.61 -6.87
C THR A 62 11.69 6.25 -6.34
N SER A 63 11.74 5.29 -5.43
CA SER A 63 12.98 4.68 -4.95
C SER A 63 12.83 3.17 -4.94
N TYR A 64 13.85 2.45 -5.39
CA TYR A 64 13.86 1.00 -5.46
C TYR A 64 15.14 0.41 -4.90
N SER A 65 15.01 -0.67 -4.18
CA SER A 65 16.11 -1.52 -3.74
C SER A 65 15.83 -2.96 -4.10
N SER A 66 16.59 -3.50 -5.06
CA SER A 66 16.49 -4.91 -5.45
C SER A 66 16.91 -5.85 -4.33
N VAL A 67 17.86 -5.43 -3.49
CA VAL A 67 18.35 -6.23 -2.35
C VAL A 67 17.24 -6.49 -1.34
N TYR A 68 16.48 -5.46 -1.00
CA TYR A 68 15.36 -5.56 -0.06
C TYR A 68 14.03 -5.90 -0.73
N SER A 69 14.01 -5.93 -2.07
CA SER A 69 12.76 -6.06 -2.84
C SER A 69 11.72 -5.04 -2.39
N LEU A 70 12.15 -3.80 -2.22
CA LEU A 70 11.38 -2.69 -1.66
C LEU A 70 11.29 -1.56 -2.66
N ILE A 71 10.07 -1.14 -2.92
CA ILE A 71 9.74 0.05 -3.71
C ILE A 71 9.08 1.05 -2.78
N PHE A 72 9.44 2.31 -2.95
CA PHE A 72 8.78 3.44 -2.34
C PHE A 72 8.39 4.43 -3.42
N GLU A 73 7.10 4.80 -3.47
CA GLU A 73 6.60 5.86 -4.34
C GLU A 73 5.87 6.94 -3.55
N ARG A 74 5.98 8.18 -4.03
CA ARG A 74 5.31 9.33 -3.43
C ARG A 74 4.99 10.39 -4.47
N ASN A 75 3.93 11.14 -4.26
CA ASN A 75 3.72 12.39 -4.98
C ASN A 75 4.65 13.48 -4.42
N ASN A 76 4.96 14.51 -5.23
CA ASN A 76 5.75 15.66 -4.80
C ASN A 76 4.81 16.76 -4.29
N ALA A 77 4.10 16.50 -3.17
CA ALA A 77 3.29 17.51 -2.54
C ALA A 77 4.19 18.52 -1.77
N PRO A 78 3.87 19.81 -1.80
CA PRO A 78 4.63 20.83 -1.07
C PRO A 78 4.58 20.67 0.45
N ASP A 79 3.44 20.20 0.97
CA ASP A 79 3.23 19.93 2.40
C ASP A 79 3.19 18.42 2.62
N TYR A 80 3.87 17.93 3.66
CA TYR A 80 3.86 16.51 4.03
C TYR A 80 2.46 15.97 4.36
N ARG A 81 1.55 16.86 4.80
CA ARG A 81 0.13 16.50 5.07
C ARG A 81 -0.67 16.25 3.80
N ASP A 82 -0.23 16.84 2.68
CA ASP A 82 -0.84 16.64 1.38
C ASP A 82 -0.13 15.53 0.58
N ALA A 83 0.99 15.02 1.12
CA ALA A 83 1.75 13.95 0.49
C ALA A 83 0.99 12.62 0.57
N LEU A 84 0.98 11.92 -0.56
CA LEU A 84 0.61 10.52 -0.66
C LEU A 84 1.86 9.72 -0.97
N ALA A 85 2.04 8.62 -0.27
CA ALA A 85 3.11 7.69 -0.57
C ALA A 85 2.68 6.25 -0.28
N PHE A 86 3.31 5.32 -0.95
CA PHE A 86 3.18 3.91 -0.63
C PHE A 86 4.53 3.20 -0.68
N THR A 87 4.61 2.10 0.05
CA THR A 87 5.63 1.08 -0.15
C THR A 87 5.01 -0.17 -0.73
N LEU A 88 5.78 -0.88 -1.55
CA LEU A 88 5.48 -2.24 -1.96
C LEU A 88 6.70 -3.09 -1.63
N MET A 89 6.49 -4.13 -0.81
CA MET A 89 7.54 -4.98 -0.31
C MET A 89 7.37 -6.42 -0.77
N GLY A 90 8.42 -7.00 -1.31
CA GLY A 90 8.56 -8.43 -1.53
C GLY A 90 9.35 -9.10 -0.41
N PHE A 91 9.86 -10.27 -0.72
CA PHE A 91 10.66 -11.09 0.18
C PHE A 91 12.11 -11.12 -0.30
N GLY A 92 12.87 -10.09 0.05
CA GLY A 92 14.21 -9.83 -0.47
C GLY A 92 15.18 -11.02 -0.38
N LYS A 93 16.16 -11.02 -1.28
CA LYS A 93 17.28 -11.99 -1.29
C LYS A 93 18.22 -11.72 -0.12
N ASP A 94 18.69 -12.78 0.52
CA ASP A 94 19.86 -12.79 1.41
C ASP A 94 19.90 -11.70 2.49
N THR A 95 18.76 -11.11 2.82
CA THR A 95 18.66 -10.15 3.91
C THR A 95 18.28 -10.87 5.20
N GLY A 96 18.91 -10.55 6.31
CA GLY A 96 18.39 -10.83 7.63
C GLY A 96 17.01 -10.17 7.80
N HIS A 97 16.22 -10.65 8.74
CA HIS A 97 14.88 -10.08 9.03
C HIS A 97 13.85 -10.17 7.90
N ARG A 98 13.98 -11.14 6.98
CA ARG A 98 13.00 -11.42 5.94
C ARG A 98 11.67 -11.85 6.55
N GLN A 99 10.59 -11.44 5.89
CA GLN A 99 9.22 -11.85 6.24
C GLN A 99 8.50 -12.40 5.01
N PRO A 100 7.73 -13.49 5.12
CA PRO A 100 7.00 -14.08 4.00
C PRO A 100 5.74 -13.29 3.67
N ASN A 101 5.89 -12.00 3.43
CA ASN A 101 4.82 -11.02 3.32
C ASN A 101 4.26 -10.82 1.91
N GLY A 102 4.90 -11.38 0.89
CA GLY A 102 4.43 -11.43 -0.51
C GLY A 102 3.68 -10.20 -0.99
N MET A 103 4.36 -9.20 -1.54
CA MET A 103 3.77 -7.96 -2.05
C MET A 103 2.95 -7.17 -1.00
N ASN A 104 3.45 -7.09 0.24
CA ASN A 104 2.87 -6.24 1.26
C ASN A 104 2.92 -4.76 0.86
N MET A 105 1.86 -4.01 1.13
CA MET A 105 1.85 -2.56 0.94
C MET A 105 1.72 -1.82 2.27
N GLU A 106 2.29 -0.63 2.33
CA GLU A 106 1.96 0.39 3.31
C GLU A 106 1.46 1.64 2.61
N LEU A 107 0.51 2.34 3.20
CA LEU A 107 -0.04 3.58 2.67
C LEU A 107 0.21 4.74 3.64
N TYR A 108 0.70 5.85 3.11
CA TYR A 108 0.92 7.10 3.83
C TYR A 108 0.06 8.21 3.23
N GLY A 109 -0.67 8.91 4.09
CA GLY A 109 -1.47 10.07 3.70
C GLY A 109 -1.80 10.94 4.91
N ARG A 110 -2.08 12.20 4.70
CA ARG A 110 -2.43 13.18 5.74
C ARG A 110 -1.38 13.33 6.85
N GLY A 111 -0.11 13.04 6.55
CA GLY A 111 0.98 13.10 7.54
C GLY A 111 1.18 11.81 8.35
N HIS A 112 0.45 10.75 8.07
CA HIS A 112 0.41 9.51 8.84
C HIS A 112 0.62 8.26 7.98
N VAL A 113 1.22 7.22 8.57
CA VAL A 113 1.19 5.87 8.00
C VAL A 113 -0.16 5.25 8.36
N LEU A 114 -1.07 5.19 7.41
CA LEU A 114 -2.46 4.76 7.65
C LEU A 114 -2.60 3.25 7.58
N ALA A 115 -1.94 2.61 6.64
CA ALA A 115 -1.92 1.16 6.48
C ALA A 115 -0.51 0.61 6.74
N PRO A 116 -0.06 0.48 7.99
CA PRO A 116 1.29 0.08 8.32
C PRO A 116 1.50 -1.43 8.15
N ASP A 117 2.75 -1.82 7.96
CA ASP A 117 3.21 -3.16 8.33
C ASP A 117 3.08 -3.35 9.84
N GLN A 118 2.66 -4.54 10.29
CA GLN A 118 2.52 -4.84 11.71
C GLN A 118 3.89 -4.97 12.44
N GLY A 119 4.97 -5.02 11.67
CA GLY A 119 6.33 -5.07 12.19
C GLY A 119 6.60 -6.33 13.02
N ILE A 120 7.18 -6.14 14.19
CA ILE A 120 7.39 -7.19 15.20
C ILE A 120 6.53 -6.89 16.42
N GLY A 121 6.31 -7.89 17.28
CA GLY A 121 5.63 -7.74 18.56
C GLY A 121 6.47 -6.96 19.58
N GLN A 122 6.32 -7.32 20.84
CA GLN A 122 7.12 -6.71 21.91
C GLN A 122 8.61 -6.90 21.67
N ASP A 123 8.98 -8.11 21.25
CA ASP A 123 10.34 -8.48 20.87
C ASP A 123 10.34 -9.57 19.77
N TYR A 124 11.54 -9.94 19.28
CA TYR A 124 11.70 -10.98 18.26
C TYR A 124 11.31 -12.38 18.72
N TRP A 125 11.26 -12.63 20.03
CA TRP A 125 11.00 -13.95 20.61
C TRP A 125 9.56 -14.12 21.05
N SER A 126 8.78 -13.04 21.04
CA SER A 126 7.37 -13.09 21.41
C SER A 126 6.55 -13.97 20.46
N ARG A 127 5.58 -14.67 21.03
CA ARG A 127 4.73 -15.60 20.29
C ARG A 127 3.95 -14.90 19.16
N ASP A 128 3.42 -13.70 19.42
CA ASP A 128 2.71 -12.90 18.45
C ASP A 128 3.60 -12.47 17.27
N THR A 129 4.90 -12.27 17.48
CA THR A 129 5.86 -12.01 16.40
C THR A 129 5.90 -13.21 15.45
N HIS A 130 6.14 -14.42 15.98
CA HIS A 130 6.36 -15.61 15.15
C HIS A 130 5.07 -16.17 14.54
N GLU A 131 3.94 -16.08 15.22
CA GLU A 131 2.70 -16.68 14.77
C GLU A 131 1.82 -15.75 13.93
N TYR A 132 1.97 -14.43 14.10
CA TYR A 132 1.13 -13.44 13.45
C TYR A 132 1.90 -12.37 12.69
N LYS A 133 2.70 -11.54 13.38
CA LYS A 133 3.22 -10.28 12.81
C LYS A 133 4.13 -10.46 11.61
N ILE A 134 4.99 -11.46 11.62
CA ILE A 134 5.87 -11.79 10.49
C ILE A 134 5.22 -12.75 9.48
N ASN A 135 3.97 -13.11 9.67
CA ASN A 135 3.23 -13.99 8.76
C ASN A 135 2.20 -13.20 7.94
N VAL A 136 1.67 -13.85 6.93
CA VAL A 136 0.74 -13.25 5.96
C VAL A 136 -0.44 -12.52 6.61
N ALA A 137 -0.93 -13.01 7.76
CA ALA A 137 -2.04 -12.38 8.48
C ALA A 137 -1.71 -10.99 9.04
N GLY A 138 -0.44 -10.67 9.28
CA GLY A 138 0.02 -9.36 9.76
C GLY A 138 0.34 -8.37 8.64
N HIS A 139 0.03 -8.68 7.38
CA HIS A 139 0.41 -7.87 6.23
C HIS A 139 -0.77 -7.47 5.34
N ASN A 140 -0.59 -6.38 4.58
CA ASN A 140 -1.58 -5.88 3.62
C ASN A 140 -1.33 -6.53 2.24
N THR A 141 -1.78 -7.75 2.08
CA THR A 141 -1.47 -8.61 0.93
C THR A 141 -2.57 -9.64 0.63
N VAL A 142 -2.34 -10.52 -0.32
CA VAL A 142 -3.23 -11.64 -0.66
C VAL A 142 -2.61 -12.97 -0.26
N SER A 143 -3.37 -13.76 0.49
CA SER A 143 -3.02 -15.10 0.95
C SER A 143 -3.77 -16.17 0.15
N PRO A 144 -3.08 -16.97 -0.69
CA PRO A 144 -3.69 -18.14 -1.33
C PRO A 144 -3.99 -19.24 -0.29
N ASN A 145 -5.25 -19.71 -0.22
CA ASN A 145 -5.71 -20.74 0.71
C ASN A 145 -5.34 -20.48 2.19
N GLY A 146 -5.23 -19.24 2.62
CA GLY A 146 -4.82 -18.89 3.99
C GLY A 146 -3.36 -19.26 4.32
N LYS A 147 -2.53 -19.52 3.32
CA LYS A 147 -1.13 -19.94 3.51
C LYS A 147 -0.18 -18.74 3.52
N GLY A 148 0.79 -18.78 4.42
CA GLY A 148 1.95 -17.91 4.38
C GLY A 148 3.02 -18.49 3.45
N ALA A 149 3.78 -17.63 2.77
CA ALA A 149 4.90 -18.09 1.95
C ALA A 149 5.98 -18.81 2.78
N ASP A 150 6.78 -19.66 2.13
CA ASP A 150 7.88 -20.36 2.80
C ASP A 150 9.07 -19.39 3.01
N ASN A 151 9.51 -19.26 4.27
CA ASN A 151 10.65 -18.42 4.64
C ASN A 151 11.96 -18.82 3.98
N ASN A 152 12.09 -20.07 3.51
CA ASN A 152 13.29 -20.58 2.88
C ASN A 152 13.35 -20.32 1.37
N MET A 153 12.25 -19.86 0.77
CA MET A 153 12.18 -19.60 -0.65
C MET A 153 12.20 -18.09 -0.91
N PRO A 154 13.22 -17.55 -1.59
CA PRO A 154 13.25 -16.13 -1.94
C PRO A 154 12.11 -15.79 -2.89
N GLN A 155 11.42 -14.70 -2.59
CA GLN A 155 10.27 -14.21 -3.34
C GLN A 155 10.48 -12.73 -3.65
N ASN A 156 11.37 -12.47 -4.60
CA ASN A 156 11.65 -11.11 -5.03
C ASN A 156 10.51 -10.59 -5.89
N LEU A 157 10.21 -9.31 -5.75
CA LEU A 157 9.36 -8.61 -6.69
C LEU A 157 10.05 -8.53 -8.05
N GLU A 158 9.33 -8.91 -9.08
CA GLU A 158 9.66 -8.59 -10.45
C GLU A 158 8.88 -7.34 -10.84
N ILE A 159 9.58 -6.24 -11.13
CA ILE A 159 8.96 -5.01 -11.59
C ILE A 159 8.65 -5.18 -13.08
N LEU A 160 7.38 -5.17 -13.43
CA LEU A 160 6.92 -5.34 -14.82
C LEU A 160 6.80 -3.99 -15.53
N CYS A 161 6.23 -2.99 -14.85
CA CYS A 161 6.05 -1.65 -15.39
C CYS A 161 5.96 -0.63 -14.25
N ALA A 162 6.43 0.59 -14.49
CA ALA A 162 6.33 1.68 -13.50
C ALA A 162 6.35 3.07 -14.15
N GLU A 163 5.66 4.03 -13.52
CA GLU A 163 5.73 5.46 -13.78
C GLU A 163 5.82 6.22 -12.44
N PRO A 164 6.91 6.91 -12.15
CA PRO A 164 8.18 6.98 -12.92
C PRO A 164 8.89 5.65 -13.07
N THR A 165 9.72 5.52 -14.12
CA THR A 165 10.50 4.28 -14.33
C THR A 165 11.40 3.98 -13.15
N VAL A 166 11.44 2.71 -12.75
CA VAL A 166 12.22 2.23 -11.61
C VAL A 166 13.60 1.79 -12.09
N LYS A 167 14.63 2.26 -11.39
CA LYS A 167 16.01 1.80 -11.59
C LYS A 167 16.66 1.51 -10.25
N ASP A 168 17.35 0.40 -10.17
CA ASP A 168 18.13 0.05 -8.99
C ASP A 168 19.35 0.98 -8.86
N GLY A 169 19.75 1.30 -7.62
CA GLY A 169 20.92 2.12 -7.34
C GLY A 169 20.77 3.62 -7.52
N GLY A 170 19.53 4.14 -7.56
CA GLY A 170 19.26 5.59 -7.49
C GLY A 170 19.57 6.35 -8.77
N ALA A 171 19.60 5.70 -9.94
CA ALA A 171 19.63 6.42 -11.21
C ALA A 171 18.33 7.24 -11.37
N PRO A 172 18.39 8.45 -12.00
CA PRO A 172 17.22 9.26 -12.22
C PRO A 172 16.14 8.48 -12.97
N ALA A 173 14.91 8.48 -12.42
CA ALA A 173 13.76 7.92 -13.09
C ALA A 173 13.35 8.81 -14.27
N MET A 174 12.87 8.18 -15.34
CA MET A 174 12.20 8.90 -16.41
C MET A 174 10.74 9.08 -16.00
N GLU A 175 10.28 10.33 -15.98
CA GLU A 175 8.93 10.72 -15.59
C GLU A 175 8.15 11.18 -16.84
N ILE A 176 6.97 10.63 -17.04
CA ILE A 176 6.04 10.98 -18.12
C ILE A 176 4.86 11.76 -17.57
N SER A 177 4.25 11.27 -16.49
CA SER A 177 3.09 11.89 -15.87
C SER A 177 3.48 12.72 -14.64
N PRO A 178 3.11 14.01 -14.57
CA PRO A 178 3.31 14.81 -13.36
C PRO A 178 2.31 14.50 -12.25
N ASN A 179 1.17 13.90 -12.59
CA ASN A 179 0.01 13.77 -11.70
C ASN A 179 -0.28 12.34 -11.24
N HIS A 180 0.20 11.34 -11.97
CA HIS A 180 -0.12 9.94 -11.69
C HIS A 180 1.16 9.13 -11.63
N GLN A 181 1.15 8.17 -10.72
CA GLN A 181 2.24 7.25 -10.51
C GLN A 181 1.67 5.86 -10.37
N PHE A 182 2.37 4.88 -10.87
CA PHE A 182 1.99 3.49 -10.64
C PHE A 182 3.19 2.56 -10.72
N ILE A 183 3.03 1.42 -10.09
CA ILE A 183 3.90 0.28 -10.26
C ILE A 183 3.08 -0.98 -10.48
N GLU A 184 3.50 -1.79 -11.43
CA GLU A 184 3.06 -3.17 -11.58
C GLU A 184 4.22 -4.09 -11.22
N ALA A 185 3.97 -4.98 -10.26
CA ALA A 185 4.92 -5.99 -9.85
C ALA A 185 4.30 -7.38 -9.87
N ALA A 186 5.12 -8.38 -10.15
CA ALA A 186 4.77 -9.79 -10.03
C ALA A 186 5.55 -10.45 -8.89
N ASN A 187 4.97 -11.50 -8.34
CA ASN A 187 5.58 -12.36 -7.36
C ASN A 187 5.20 -13.81 -7.62
N HIS A 188 6.18 -14.70 -7.47
CA HIS A 188 5.94 -16.13 -7.42
C HIS A 188 5.85 -16.57 -5.96
N PHE A 189 4.66 -16.87 -5.54
CA PHE A 189 4.38 -17.30 -4.17
C PHE A 189 4.56 -18.80 -4.04
N TYR A 190 5.45 -19.21 -3.13
CA TYR A 190 5.76 -20.62 -2.92
C TYR A 190 5.52 -21.04 -1.47
N THR A 191 4.89 -22.20 -1.30
CA THR A 191 4.88 -22.96 -0.06
C THR A 191 5.27 -24.40 -0.37
N LYS A 192 5.36 -25.25 0.66
CA LYS A 192 5.55 -26.71 0.45
C LYS A 192 4.37 -27.39 -0.24
N GLU A 193 3.18 -26.79 -0.19
CA GLU A 193 1.92 -27.39 -0.59
C GLU A 193 1.36 -26.79 -1.89
N LEU A 194 1.74 -25.57 -2.23
CA LEU A 194 1.21 -24.88 -3.40
C LEU A 194 2.19 -23.88 -3.99
N LYS A 195 1.98 -23.55 -5.26
CA LYS A 195 2.59 -22.43 -5.96
C LYS A 195 1.51 -21.52 -6.50
N ALA A 196 1.69 -20.22 -6.36
CA ALA A 196 0.77 -19.25 -6.92
C ALA A 196 1.51 -18.16 -7.70
N GLU A 197 0.87 -17.68 -8.75
CA GLU A 197 1.24 -16.44 -9.43
C GLU A 197 0.44 -15.29 -8.85
N GLN A 198 1.13 -14.19 -8.56
CA GLN A 198 0.52 -12.98 -8.04
C GLN A 198 1.00 -11.78 -8.83
N ARG A 199 0.09 -10.84 -9.13
CA ARG A 199 0.39 -9.52 -9.68
C ARG A 199 -0.32 -8.46 -8.88
N ARG A 200 0.38 -7.36 -8.62
CA ARG A 200 -0.19 -6.18 -7.97
C ARG A 200 0.16 -4.94 -8.75
N MET A 201 -0.86 -4.17 -9.11
CA MET A 201 -0.71 -2.81 -9.60
C MET A 201 -1.16 -1.87 -8.47
N LEU A 202 -0.26 -0.98 -8.06
CA LEU A 202 -0.52 0.03 -7.04
C LEU A 202 -0.23 1.41 -7.62
N SER A 203 -1.15 2.35 -7.47
CA SER A 203 -0.98 3.68 -8.03
C SER A 203 -1.39 4.81 -7.10
N ILE A 204 -0.83 6.00 -7.34
CA ILE A 204 -1.28 7.28 -6.80
C ILE A 204 -1.92 8.08 -7.94
N VAL A 205 -3.17 8.42 -7.77
CA VAL A 205 -3.92 9.31 -8.66
C VAL A 205 -4.08 10.65 -7.95
N ARG A 206 -3.41 11.68 -8.46
CA ARG A 206 -3.47 13.02 -7.89
C ARG A 206 -4.60 13.81 -8.52
N THR A 207 -5.55 14.26 -7.71
CA THR A 207 -6.74 15.01 -8.15
C THR A 207 -6.56 16.52 -8.04
N SER A 208 -5.64 16.95 -7.18
CA SER A 208 -5.24 18.35 -7.00
C SER A 208 -3.85 18.41 -6.35
N PRO A 209 -3.24 19.58 -6.18
CA PRO A 209 -1.98 19.72 -5.42
C PRO A 209 -2.04 19.16 -3.99
N ARG A 210 -3.23 19.08 -3.40
CA ARG A 210 -3.44 18.68 -2.00
C ARG A 210 -4.20 17.37 -1.80
N ASN A 211 -4.78 16.81 -2.87
CA ASN A 211 -5.64 15.65 -2.77
C ASN A 211 -5.30 14.60 -3.83
N GLY A 212 -5.66 13.38 -3.53
CA GLY A 212 -5.52 12.24 -4.39
C GLY A 212 -5.95 10.97 -3.67
N TYR A 213 -5.82 9.86 -4.34
CA TYR A 213 -6.18 8.54 -3.82
C TYR A 213 -5.25 7.47 -4.36
N PHE A 214 -5.28 6.32 -3.74
CA PHE A 214 -4.58 5.13 -4.20
C PHE A 214 -5.52 4.19 -4.93
N VAL A 215 -5.01 3.48 -5.92
CA VAL A 215 -5.69 2.36 -6.57
C VAL A 215 -4.83 1.12 -6.40
N ASP A 216 -5.44 0.05 -5.93
CA ASP A 216 -4.81 -1.25 -5.74
C ASP A 216 -5.58 -2.31 -6.53
N ILE A 217 -4.90 -2.97 -7.46
CA ILE A 217 -5.45 -4.10 -8.23
C ILE A 217 -4.55 -5.29 -7.99
N PHE A 218 -5.06 -6.30 -7.29
CA PHE A 218 -4.30 -7.48 -6.93
C PHE A 218 -4.93 -8.75 -7.54
N SER A 219 -4.19 -9.39 -8.42
CA SER A 219 -4.55 -10.66 -9.05
C SER A 219 -3.74 -11.81 -8.43
N SER A 220 -4.38 -12.95 -8.18
CA SER A 220 -3.74 -14.13 -7.60
C SER A 220 -4.40 -15.42 -8.09
N LYS A 221 -3.59 -16.40 -8.50
CA LYS A 221 -4.05 -17.75 -8.85
C LYS A 221 -3.05 -18.80 -8.40
N ILE A 222 -3.53 -19.95 -7.98
CA ILE A 222 -2.70 -21.12 -7.68
C ILE A 222 -2.45 -21.86 -9.00
N ILE A 223 -1.18 -22.09 -9.32
CA ILE A 223 -0.72 -22.80 -10.54
C ILE A 223 -0.29 -24.25 -10.26
N ASP A 224 -0.03 -24.58 -8.98
CA ASP A 224 0.30 -25.93 -8.53
C ASP A 224 -0.35 -26.12 -7.15
N GLY A 225 -1.37 -26.95 -7.08
CA GLY A 225 -2.23 -27.16 -5.93
C GLY A 225 -3.70 -26.84 -6.19
N GLU A 226 -4.53 -27.05 -5.19
CA GLU A 226 -5.96 -26.77 -5.27
C GLU A 226 -6.26 -25.27 -5.07
N ASN A 227 -7.05 -24.71 -5.95
CA ASN A 227 -7.44 -23.29 -5.94
C ASN A 227 -8.76 -23.10 -5.18
N LYS A 228 -8.73 -23.13 -3.84
CA LYS A 228 -9.94 -23.05 -2.99
C LYS A 228 -10.41 -21.62 -2.82
N TYR A 229 -9.54 -20.74 -2.37
CA TYR A 229 -9.85 -19.33 -2.14
C TYR A 229 -8.59 -18.47 -2.07
N HIS A 230 -8.78 -17.18 -2.20
CA HIS A 230 -7.76 -16.16 -1.95
C HIS A 230 -8.30 -15.12 -0.98
N ASP A 231 -7.51 -14.77 0.03
CA ASP A 231 -7.87 -13.78 1.05
C ASP A 231 -7.07 -12.49 0.86
N TYR A 232 -7.74 -11.40 0.52
CA TYR A 232 -7.19 -10.07 0.56
C TYR A 232 -7.28 -9.53 1.98
N ILE A 233 -6.15 -9.19 2.59
CA ILE A 233 -6.04 -8.74 3.97
C ILE A 233 -5.58 -7.28 3.96
N TYR A 234 -6.30 -6.41 4.69
CA TYR A 234 -5.98 -5.01 4.82
C TYR A 234 -6.12 -4.55 6.28
N HIS A 235 -5.10 -3.87 6.78
CA HIS A 235 -5.05 -3.26 8.10
C HIS A 235 -4.99 -1.75 7.96
N ASN A 236 -5.74 -1.03 8.78
CA ASN A 236 -5.63 0.42 8.88
C ASN A 236 -5.51 0.83 10.34
N MET A 237 -4.52 1.67 10.67
CA MET A 237 -4.44 2.20 12.02
C MET A 237 -5.68 3.03 12.33
N GLY A 238 -6.15 2.93 13.59
CA GLY A 238 -7.27 3.74 13.99
C GLY A 238 -7.91 3.32 15.30
N THR A 239 -8.87 4.12 15.71
CA THR A 239 -9.70 3.90 16.93
C THR A 239 -10.97 3.13 16.61
N GLY A 240 -11.32 3.00 15.33
CA GLY A 240 -12.52 2.29 14.89
C GLY A 240 -12.77 2.45 13.38
N PHE A 241 -13.79 1.77 12.88
CA PHE A 241 -14.20 1.83 11.49
C PHE A 241 -15.63 1.34 11.31
N GLU A 242 -16.29 1.86 10.30
CA GLU A 242 -17.63 1.46 9.88
C GLU A 242 -17.61 0.98 8.44
N MET A 243 -18.51 0.04 8.12
CA MET A 243 -18.65 -0.51 6.79
C MET A 243 -20.03 -0.20 6.23
N TYR A 244 -20.05 0.14 4.94
CA TYR A 244 -21.26 0.59 4.23
C TYR A 244 -21.40 -0.12 2.89
N THR A 245 -22.64 -0.30 2.46
CA THR A 245 -22.96 -0.67 1.08
C THR A 245 -22.52 0.43 0.12
N SER A 246 -22.51 0.14 -1.17
CA SER A 246 -22.25 1.16 -2.20
C SER A 246 -23.31 2.29 -2.23
N GLN A 247 -24.47 2.08 -1.60
CA GLN A 247 -25.54 3.09 -1.45
C GLN A 247 -25.35 3.95 -0.17
N GLY A 248 -24.39 3.63 0.69
CA GLY A 248 -24.10 4.36 1.93
C GLY A 248 -24.94 3.94 3.14
N THR A 249 -25.67 2.85 3.07
CA THR A 249 -26.32 2.23 4.24
C THR A 249 -25.32 1.33 4.97
N PRO A 250 -25.43 1.14 6.29
CA PRO A 250 -24.58 0.20 7.00
C PRO A 250 -24.58 -1.19 6.35
N LEU A 251 -23.40 -1.80 6.25
CA LEU A 251 -23.28 -3.13 5.68
C LEU A 251 -23.96 -4.14 6.63
N PRO A 252 -24.90 -4.98 6.16
CA PRO A 252 -25.66 -5.89 7.02
C PRO A 252 -24.82 -7.12 7.40
N LEU A 253 -23.78 -6.90 8.22
CA LEU A 253 -22.92 -7.95 8.72
C LEU A 253 -23.69 -8.83 9.72
N THR A 254 -23.40 -10.12 9.68
CA THR A 254 -23.90 -11.11 10.64
C THR A 254 -22.75 -11.66 11.46
N ASP A 255 -23.05 -12.20 12.62
CA ASP A 255 -22.06 -12.87 13.46
C ASP A 255 -21.37 -13.97 12.65
N ALA A 256 -20.06 -13.96 12.63
CA ALA A 256 -19.27 -15.00 11.99
C ALA A 256 -18.72 -15.95 13.06
N PRO A 257 -18.86 -17.28 12.87
CA PRO A 257 -18.20 -18.23 13.75
C PRO A 257 -16.68 -18.03 13.74
N LEU A 258 -16.03 -18.15 14.89
CA LEU A 258 -14.58 -17.99 15.04
C LEU A 258 -13.77 -18.91 14.12
N ASP A 259 -14.32 -20.07 13.80
CA ASP A 259 -13.71 -21.12 12.96
C ASP A 259 -13.95 -20.90 11.45
N SER A 260 -14.73 -19.88 11.06
CA SER A 260 -14.98 -19.57 9.64
C SER A 260 -13.74 -19.07 8.90
N LEU A 261 -12.75 -18.55 9.63
CA LEU A 261 -11.47 -18.11 9.12
C LEU A 261 -10.36 -19.09 9.51
N SER A 262 -9.87 -19.87 8.56
CA SER A 262 -8.72 -20.75 8.73
C SER A 262 -7.55 -20.25 7.89
N GLY A 263 -6.39 -20.04 8.51
CA GLY A 263 -5.18 -19.58 7.84
C GLY A 263 -4.04 -19.35 8.83
N LYS A 264 -2.85 -19.18 8.31
CA LYS A 264 -1.66 -18.95 9.13
C LYS A 264 -1.73 -17.59 9.82
N GLY A 265 -1.83 -17.58 11.14
CA GLY A 265 -1.96 -16.37 11.96
C GLY A 265 -3.41 -15.86 12.11
N TYR A 266 -4.42 -16.48 11.50
CA TYR A 266 -5.80 -16.01 11.53
C TYR A 266 -6.46 -16.13 12.91
N SER A 267 -5.95 -17.01 13.76
CA SER A 267 -6.39 -17.13 15.17
C SER A 267 -6.15 -15.87 16.00
N TYR A 268 -5.38 -14.92 15.50
CA TYR A 268 -5.14 -13.62 16.12
C TYR A 268 -6.14 -12.54 15.70
N PHE A 269 -7.01 -12.80 14.72
CA PHE A 269 -8.13 -11.93 14.41
C PHE A 269 -9.27 -12.12 15.39
N THR A 270 -9.92 -11.03 15.72
CA THR A 270 -11.24 -11.03 16.35
C THR A 270 -12.26 -10.66 15.29
N THR A 271 -13.17 -11.57 14.96
CA THR A 271 -14.24 -11.32 13.99
C THR A 271 -15.33 -10.48 14.62
N LEU A 272 -15.68 -9.37 14.00
CA LEU A 272 -16.78 -8.48 14.40
C LEU A 272 -18.04 -8.75 13.59
N GLY A 273 -17.90 -9.33 12.40
CA GLY A 273 -19.01 -9.74 11.56
C GLY A 273 -18.54 -10.17 10.17
N SER A 274 -19.43 -10.80 9.42
CA SER A 274 -19.19 -11.19 8.02
C SER A 274 -20.42 -11.04 7.15
N LEU A 275 -20.19 -10.98 5.83
CA LEU A 275 -21.23 -10.93 4.81
C LEU A 275 -20.77 -11.61 3.54
N GLU A 276 -21.53 -12.60 3.06
CA GLU A 276 -21.39 -13.07 1.67
C GLU A 276 -22.04 -12.06 0.74
N THR A 277 -21.27 -11.53 -0.20
CA THR A 277 -21.79 -10.51 -1.12
C THR A 277 -20.99 -10.42 -2.42
N ASP A 278 -21.72 -10.34 -3.53
CA ASP A 278 -21.15 -10.02 -4.85
C ASP A 278 -21.03 -8.51 -5.07
N GLN A 279 -21.57 -7.70 -4.15
CA GLN A 279 -21.60 -6.24 -4.26
C GLN A 279 -20.33 -5.60 -3.69
N GLY A 280 -19.98 -4.43 -4.22
CA GLY A 280 -18.94 -3.59 -3.65
C GLY A 280 -19.39 -2.94 -2.33
N PHE A 281 -18.42 -2.53 -1.53
CA PHE A 281 -18.65 -1.87 -0.25
C PHE A 281 -17.65 -0.74 -0.02
N ARG A 282 -17.93 0.09 0.99
CA ARG A 282 -17.02 1.12 1.50
C ARG A 282 -16.76 0.86 2.98
N THR A 283 -15.53 1.11 3.40
CA THR A 283 -15.12 1.14 4.81
C THR A 283 -14.50 2.48 5.12
N ASP A 284 -14.96 3.14 6.17
CA ASP A 284 -14.39 4.39 6.67
C ASP A 284 -13.64 4.10 7.98
N PHE A 285 -12.33 4.32 7.97
CA PHE A 285 -11.45 4.16 9.13
C PHE A 285 -11.18 5.51 9.76
N HIS A 286 -11.21 5.56 11.10
CA HIS A 286 -10.94 6.74 11.90
C HIS A 286 -9.61 6.58 12.62
N LEU A 287 -8.61 7.37 12.24
CA LEU A 287 -7.30 7.30 12.91
C LEU A 287 -7.40 7.72 14.38
N GLY A 288 -8.26 8.69 14.69
CA GLY A 288 -8.41 9.24 16.03
C GLY A 288 -7.31 10.24 16.40
N VAL A 289 -6.50 10.66 15.43
CA VAL A 289 -5.45 11.67 15.58
C VAL A 289 -5.56 12.65 14.41
N ASP A 290 -5.42 13.95 14.68
CA ASP A 290 -5.42 15.04 13.69
C ASP A 290 -6.61 15.03 12.73
N ASP A 291 -7.79 14.57 13.17
CA ASP A 291 -8.99 14.44 12.32
C ASP A 291 -8.70 13.72 11.01
N THR A 292 -7.92 12.65 11.08
CA THR A 292 -7.47 11.89 9.93
C THR A 292 -8.29 10.62 9.74
N HIS A 293 -8.69 10.38 8.50
CA HIS A 293 -9.53 9.25 8.10
C HIS A 293 -9.00 8.61 6.82
N MET A 294 -9.43 7.36 6.58
CA MET A 294 -9.22 6.65 5.32
C MET A 294 -10.53 6.03 4.88
N SER A 295 -11.02 6.39 3.68
CA SER A 295 -12.07 5.63 3.02
C SER A 295 -11.46 4.58 2.10
N MET A 296 -11.84 3.32 2.31
CA MET A 296 -11.53 2.20 1.42
C MET A 296 -12.80 1.82 0.66
N PHE A 297 -12.73 1.81 -0.65
CA PHE A 297 -13.78 1.29 -1.53
C PHE A 297 -13.29 -0.01 -2.15
N MET A 298 -14.10 -1.07 -2.10
CA MET A 298 -13.78 -2.35 -2.73
C MET A 298 -14.85 -2.67 -3.78
N LEU A 299 -14.43 -3.00 -5.00
CA LEU A 299 -15.35 -3.52 -6.02
C LEU A 299 -15.83 -4.92 -5.65
N GLY A 300 -17.11 -5.19 -5.93
CA GLY A 300 -17.69 -6.50 -5.79
C GLY A 300 -17.26 -7.48 -6.88
N ALA A 301 -17.31 -8.76 -6.57
CA ALA A 301 -17.21 -9.84 -7.53
C ALA A 301 -17.97 -11.07 -6.99
N LYS A 302 -18.37 -11.96 -7.90
CA LYS A 302 -19.10 -13.16 -7.53
C LYS A 302 -18.27 -14.11 -6.65
N GLY A 303 -18.86 -14.60 -5.57
CA GLY A 303 -18.24 -15.56 -4.65
C GLY A 303 -17.31 -14.89 -3.63
N ARG A 304 -17.67 -13.70 -3.15
CA ARG A 304 -16.92 -13.00 -2.08
C ARG A 304 -17.61 -13.10 -0.74
N THR A 305 -16.78 -13.25 0.29
CA THR A 305 -17.15 -13.06 1.69
C THR A 305 -16.30 -11.96 2.28
N VAL A 306 -16.94 -10.99 2.90
CA VAL A 306 -16.28 -9.85 3.55
C VAL A 306 -16.32 -10.08 5.05
N TYR A 307 -15.20 -9.87 5.74
CA TYR A 307 -15.08 -9.95 7.19
C TYR A 307 -14.64 -8.60 7.74
N GLN A 308 -15.36 -8.13 8.75
CA GLN A 308 -14.96 -7.04 9.62
C GLN A 308 -14.20 -7.61 10.80
N LEU A 309 -12.95 -7.18 11.00
CA LEU A 309 -12.03 -7.77 11.95
C LEU A 309 -11.34 -6.72 12.81
N ASN A 310 -10.94 -7.11 14.00
CA ASN A 310 -9.84 -6.48 14.71
C ASN A 310 -8.63 -7.41 14.72
N SER A 311 -7.46 -6.86 14.52
CA SER A 311 -6.19 -7.56 14.63
C SER A 311 -5.42 -7.14 15.87
N LEU A 312 -4.25 -7.72 16.09
CA LEU A 312 -3.39 -7.34 17.21
C LEU A 312 -2.93 -5.88 17.08
N PHE A 313 -2.68 -5.27 18.24
CA PHE A 313 -2.13 -3.93 18.31
C PHE A 313 -0.70 -3.83 17.73
N ASN A 314 -0.35 -2.65 17.22
CA ASN A 314 0.97 -2.38 16.65
C ASN A 314 1.86 -1.66 17.67
N HIS A 315 2.67 -2.40 18.42
CA HIS A 315 3.58 -1.87 19.45
C HIS A 315 4.57 -0.81 18.97
N ARG A 316 4.90 -0.84 17.67
CA ARG A 316 5.94 -0.02 17.05
C ARG A 316 5.37 1.20 16.33
N TYR A 317 4.06 1.34 16.31
CA TYR A 317 3.46 2.51 15.67
C TYR A 317 4.00 3.80 16.29
N TYR A 318 4.29 4.80 15.45
CA TYR A 318 4.96 6.03 15.92
C TYR A 318 4.10 6.86 16.86
N GLU A 319 2.74 6.82 16.75
CA GLU A 319 1.81 7.50 17.64
C GLU A 319 1.53 6.63 18.88
N PRO A 320 2.00 7.05 20.07
CA PRO A 320 1.89 6.21 21.27
C PRO A 320 0.47 5.89 21.71
N SER A 321 -0.48 6.79 21.48
CA SER A 321 -1.89 6.64 21.88
C SER A 321 -2.58 5.47 21.17
N LEU A 322 -2.09 5.07 19.99
CA LEU A 322 -2.66 3.99 19.20
C LEU A 322 -1.99 2.62 19.43
N ARG A 323 -0.85 2.57 20.12
CA ARG A 323 -0.04 1.33 20.25
C ARG A 323 -0.72 0.20 21.00
N GLN A 324 -1.70 0.50 21.83
CA GLN A 324 -2.41 -0.46 22.67
C GLN A 324 -3.84 -0.74 22.19
N LEU A 325 -4.23 -0.15 21.05
CA LEU A 325 -5.54 -0.38 20.46
C LEU A 325 -5.47 -1.53 19.46
N PRO A 326 -6.50 -2.38 19.37
CA PRO A 326 -6.64 -3.33 18.29
C PRO A 326 -6.60 -2.58 16.94
N VAL A 327 -5.89 -3.14 15.96
CA VAL A 327 -5.83 -2.53 14.64
C VAL A 327 -7.03 -3.00 13.81
N PRO A 328 -7.90 -2.08 13.35
CA PRO A 328 -8.98 -2.38 12.44
C PRO A 328 -8.48 -3.10 11.19
N ALA A 329 -9.16 -4.16 10.77
CA ALA A 329 -8.81 -4.94 9.60
C ALA A 329 -10.04 -5.37 8.79
N VAL A 330 -9.86 -5.46 7.49
CA VAL A 330 -10.84 -6.03 6.54
C VAL A 330 -10.19 -7.21 5.85
N LEU A 331 -10.89 -8.35 5.82
CA LEU A 331 -10.50 -9.48 5.00
C LEU A 331 -11.59 -9.74 3.97
N VAL A 332 -11.19 -9.86 2.71
CA VAL A 332 -12.11 -10.20 1.61
C VAL A 332 -11.66 -11.53 1.03
N ARG A 333 -12.46 -12.57 1.22
CA ARG A 333 -12.25 -13.89 0.63
C ARG A 333 -12.88 -13.94 -0.74
N GLN A 334 -12.14 -14.33 -1.75
CA GLN A 334 -12.63 -14.72 -3.07
C GLN A 334 -12.59 -16.25 -3.18
N GLU A 335 -13.73 -16.89 -3.40
CA GLU A 335 -13.78 -18.31 -3.72
C GLU A 335 -13.18 -18.61 -5.09
N GLY A 336 -12.44 -19.70 -5.18
CA GLY A 336 -11.68 -20.04 -6.37
C GLY A 336 -10.47 -19.13 -6.54
N GLU A 337 -10.14 -18.79 -7.78
CA GLU A 337 -9.03 -17.91 -8.12
C GLU A 337 -9.46 -16.43 -8.10
N ALA A 338 -8.48 -15.55 -7.92
CA ALA A 338 -8.62 -14.10 -7.97
C ALA A 338 -7.83 -13.47 -9.12
N TRP A 339 -7.63 -14.22 -10.21
CA TRP A 339 -6.90 -13.73 -11.40
C TRP A 339 -7.84 -13.00 -12.36
N ASP A 340 -8.93 -13.64 -12.76
CA ASP A 340 -9.97 -13.02 -13.59
C ASP A 340 -10.99 -12.21 -12.77
N LYS A 341 -10.95 -12.37 -11.45
CA LYS A 341 -11.73 -11.58 -10.48
C LYS A 341 -10.81 -10.88 -9.48
N PRO A 342 -9.91 -10.00 -9.95
CA PRO A 342 -8.93 -9.36 -9.09
C PRO A 342 -9.60 -8.57 -7.96
N PHE A 343 -8.88 -8.44 -6.84
CA PHE A 343 -9.26 -7.49 -5.82
C PHE A 343 -8.95 -6.08 -6.34
N ILE A 344 -9.95 -5.21 -6.39
CA ILE A 344 -9.81 -3.83 -6.84
C ILE A 344 -10.30 -2.93 -5.73
N ALA A 345 -9.36 -2.20 -5.13
CA ALA A 345 -9.62 -1.28 -4.04
C ALA A 345 -9.15 0.14 -4.40
N VAL A 346 -9.86 1.12 -3.85
CA VAL A 346 -9.50 2.54 -3.91
C VAL A 346 -9.44 3.07 -2.50
N TYR A 347 -8.36 3.79 -2.15
CA TYR A 347 -8.15 4.33 -0.82
C TYR A 347 -7.99 5.84 -0.88
N GLU A 348 -8.83 6.56 -0.16
CA GLU A 348 -8.80 8.02 -0.09
C GLU A 348 -8.52 8.48 1.34
N PRO A 349 -7.31 8.99 1.64
CA PRO A 349 -7.04 9.69 2.89
C PRO A 349 -7.71 11.06 2.90
N TYR A 350 -8.46 11.38 3.96
CA TYR A 350 -9.11 12.68 4.10
C TYR A 350 -9.10 13.15 5.56
N GLY A 351 -9.54 14.37 5.83
CA GLY A 351 -9.57 14.94 7.18
C GLY A 351 -9.65 16.45 7.19
N ASN A 352 -9.42 17.09 8.36
CA ASN A 352 -9.56 18.53 8.61
C ASN A 352 -10.99 19.03 8.36
N GLY A 353 -12.00 18.27 8.83
CA GLY A 353 -13.41 18.58 8.65
C GLY A 353 -13.92 18.43 7.20
N ALA A 354 -13.09 17.88 6.29
CA ALA A 354 -13.50 17.63 4.92
C ALA A 354 -14.12 16.24 4.77
N GLU A 355 -15.18 16.13 3.99
CA GLU A 355 -15.73 14.86 3.55
C GLU A 355 -14.83 14.24 2.46
N PRO A 356 -14.80 12.89 2.32
CA PRO A 356 -14.09 12.25 1.23
C PRO A 356 -14.63 12.75 -0.12
N GLN A 357 -13.75 12.99 -1.07
CA GLN A 357 -14.14 13.48 -2.40
C GLN A 357 -14.80 12.38 -3.24
N ILE A 358 -14.36 11.14 -3.08
CA ILE A 358 -14.91 10.01 -3.80
C ILE A 358 -16.32 9.70 -3.27
N LYS A 359 -17.27 9.66 -4.18
CA LYS A 359 -18.65 9.26 -3.90
C LYS A 359 -18.81 7.76 -3.97
N SER A 360 -18.27 7.15 -5.02
CA SER A 360 -18.47 5.74 -5.34
C SER A 360 -17.49 5.28 -6.41
N ILE A 361 -17.29 3.97 -6.47
CA ILE A 361 -16.55 3.31 -7.54
C ILE A 361 -17.43 2.27 -8.25
N TYR A 362 -17.16 2.03 -9.52
CA TYR A 362 -17.92 1.08 -10.34
C TYR A 362 -16.98 0.30 -11.25
N LYS A 363 -17.32 -0.95 -11.53
CA LYS A 363 -16.69 -1.71 -12.61
C LYS A 363 -17.08 -1.07 -13.94
N GLY A 364 -16.13 -0.77 -14.80
CA GLY A 364 -16.39 -0.19 -16.11
C GLY A 364 -17.23 -1.14 -16.99
N ARG A 365 -18.24 -0.57 -17.67
CA ARG A 365 -19.11 -1.33 -18.57
C ARG A 365 -18.41 -1.54 -19.90
N THR A 366 -17.88 -2.70 -20.16
CA THR A 366 -17.53 -3.20 -21.51
C THR A 366 -17.40 -4.70 -21.46
N GLN A 367 -17.38 -5.37 -22.62
CA GLN A 367 -17.15 -6.82 -22.71
C GLN A 367 -15.92 -7.21 -21.87
N GLU A 368 -16.06 -8.23 -21.05
CA GLU A 368 -14.95 -8.78 -20.27
C GLU A 368 -13.90 -9.32 -21.25
N GLN A 369 -12.86 -8.56 -21.43
CA GLN A 369 -11.63 -9.03 -22.08
C GLN A 369 -10.72 -9.53 -20.97
N GLY A 370 -10.36 -10.81 -21.00
CA GLY A 370 -9.47 -11.40 -20.01
C GLY A 370 -8.21 -10.56 -19.80
N GLY A 371 -7.84 -10.33 -18.56
CA GLY A 371 -6.66 -9.58 -18.18
C GLY A 371 -6.79 -8.05 -18.22
N ILE A 372 -7.96 -7.48 -18.49
CA ILE A 372 -8.21 -6.04 -18.49
C ILE A 372 -9.20 -5.67 -17.40
N SER A 373 -8.75 -4.83 -16.47
CA SER A 373 -9.57 -4.25 -15.41
C SER A 373 -9.97 -2.82 -15.76
N LYS A 374 -11.25 -2.51 -15.61
CA LYS A 374 -11.82 -1.18 -15.88
C LYS A 374 -12.54 -0.69 -14.64
N LEU A 375 -12.16 0.50 -14.17
CA LEU A 375 -12.67 1.12 -12.96
C LEU A 375 -13.13 2.54 -13.27
N THR A 376 -14.29 2.92 -12.76
CA THR A 376 -14.79 4.30 -12.76
C THR A 376 -14.84 4.81 -11.34
N VAL A 377 -14.20 5.93 -11.05
CA VAL A 377 -14.23 6.65 -9.77
C VAL A 377 -15.06 7.91 -9.94
N LYS A 378 -16.18 8.03 -9.21
CA LYS A 378 -17.05 9.22 -9.23
C LYS A 378 -16.84 10.09 -8.01
N TYR A 379 -16.77 11.39 -8.24
CA TYR A 379 -16.62 12.40 -7.18
C TYR A 379 -17.96 12.94 -6.68
N ARG A 380 -17.98 13.41 -5.41
CA ARG A 380 -19.20 13.95 -4.77
C ARG A 380 -19.62 15.30 -5.36
N GLN A 381 -18.69 16.20 -5.57
CA GLN A 381 -19.00 17.62 -5.78
C GLN A 381 -18.82 18.11 -7.20
N SER A 382 -18.01 17.51 -8.03
CA SER A 382 -17.54 18.14 -9.26
C SER A 382 -18.26 17.71 -10.53
N GLY A 383 -18.93 16.57 -10.54
CA GLY A 383 -19.31 15.90 -11.80
C GLY A 383 -18.11 15.29 -12.53
N LEU A 384 -16.92 15.41 -11.97
CA LEU A 384 -15.72 14.77 -12.47
C LEU A 384 -15.79 13.27 -12.24
N VAL A 385 -15.21 12.53 -13.17
CA VAL A 385 -15.13 11.07 -13.15
C VAL A 385 -13.75 10.68 -13.67
N ASP A 386 -13.08 9.79 -12.95
CA ASP A 386 -11.88 9.15 -13.45
C ASP A 386 -12.22 7.78 -14.00
N HIS A 387 -11.81 7.55 -15.24
CA HIS A 387 -11.83 6.26 -15.90
C HIS A 387 -10.43 5.66 -15.87
N ILE A 388 -10.29 4.53 -15.20
CA ILE A 388 -9.02 3.84 -15.00
C ILE A 388 -9.07 2.53 -15.75
N VAL A 389 -8.04 2.27 -16.54
CA VAL A 389 -7.85 1.01 -17.26
C VAL A 389 -6.50 0.44 -16.88
N TYR A 390 -6.49 -0.82 -16.50
CA TYR A 390 -5.28 -1.60 -16.23
C TYR A 390 -5.33 -2.90 -17.03
N SER A 391 -4.23 -3.25 -17.68
CA SER A 391 -4.09 -4.49 -18.46
C SER A 391 -2.84 -5.25 -18.08
N VAL A 392 -2.99 -6.53 -17.72
CA VAL A 392 -1.86 -7.47 -17.57
C VAL A 392 -1.29 -7.92 -18.91
N LEU A 393 -1.96 -7.56 -20.03
CA LEU A 393 -1.57 -7.85 -21.40
C LEU A 393 -1.46 -6.53 -22.18
N PRO A 394 -0.37 -5.76 -22.02
CA PRO A 394 -0.26 -4.40 -22.56
C PRO A 394 -0.33 -4.31 -24.08
N GLU A 395 -0.12 -5.43 -24.78
CA GLU A 395 -0.23 -5.50 -26.24
C GLU A 395 -1.68 -5.58 -26.74
N ASN A 396 -2.62 -5.96 -25.85
CA ASN A 396 -4.02 -6.07 -26.22
C ASN A 396 -4.67 -4.67 -26.25
N GLU A 397 -5.49 -4.45 -27.28
CA GLU A 397 -6.30 -3.25 -27.37
C GLU A 397 -7.63 -3.45 -26.62
N ALA A 398 -8.08 -2.42 -25.95
CA ALA A 398 -9.37 -2.38 -25.28
C ALA A 398 -10.11 -1.08 -25.63
N ASP A 399 -11.40 -1.19 -25.88
CA ASP A 399 -12.28 -0.03 -25.97
C ASP A 399 -12.88 0.25 -24.60
N TYR A 400 -12.80 1.49 -24.17
CA TYR A 400 -13.43 1.95 -22.94
C TYR A 400 -13.98 3.37 -23.13
N MET A 401 -15.26 3.55 -22.92
CA MET A 401 -15.96 4.84 -23.10
C MET A 401 -15.72 5.49 -24.48
N GLY A 402 -15.67 4.67 -25.54
CA GLY A 402 -15.44 5.15 -26.90
C GLY A 402 -13.96 5.48 -27.21
N MET A 403 -13.06 5.19 -26.32
CA MET A 403 -11.62 5.40 -26.49
C MET A 403 -10.91 4.06 -26.62
N ARG A 404 -9.92 4.03 -27.51
CA ARG A 404 -9.03 2.88 -27.68
C ARG A 404 -7.86 3.00 -26.70
N PHE A 405 -7.72 2.00 -25.86
CA PHE A 405 -6.61 1.86 -24.92
C PHE A 405 -5.67 0.75 -25.36
N LYS A 406 -4.36 1.02 -25.32
CA LYS A 406 -3.28 0.03 -25.47
C LYS A 406 -2.16 0.38 -24.50
N GLY A 407 -1.76 -0.56 -23.64
CA GLY A 407 -0.72 -0.35 -22.62
C GLY A 407 -1.09 -0.99 -21.31
N THR A 408 -0.30 -0.70 -20.26
CA THR A 408 -0.45 -1.28 -18.93
C THR A 408 -1.47 -0.53 -18.09
N TYR A 409 -1.38 0.81 -18.03
CA TYR A 409 -2.18 1.63 -17.13
C TYR A 409 -2.53 2.98 -17.73
N SER A 410 -3.76 3.43 -17.52
CA SER A 410 -4.22 4.75 -17.93
C SER A 410 -5.26 5.30 -16.97
N VAL A 411 -5.20 6.60 -16.73
CA VAL A 411 -6.24 7.38 -16.03
C VAL A 411 -6.72 8.48 -16.96
N LEU A 412 -8.03 8.54 -17.18
CA LEU A 412 -8.67 9.61 -17.91
C LEU A 412 -9.71 10.30 -17.03
N SER A 413 -9.49 11.57 -16.76
CA SER A 413 -10.43 12.40 -16.01
C SER A 413 -11.35 13.17 -16.95
N LEU A 414 -12.64 12.98 -16.80
CA LEU A 414 -13.69 13.63 -17.61
C LEU A 414 -14.63 14.42 -16.71
N ASP A 415 -15.22 15.47 -17.27
CA ASP A 415 -16.32 16.22 -16.66
C ASP A 415 -17.64 15.78 -17.31
N GLU A 416 -18.48 15.00 -16.61
CA GLU A 416 -19.76 14.49 -17.11
C GLU A 416 -20.77 15.63 -17.46
N LYS A 417 -20.44 16.89 -17.11
CA LYS A 417 -21.29 18.05 -17.38
C LYS A 417 -20.89 18.81 -18.65
N LYS A 418 -19.79 18.46 -19.25
CA LYS A 418 -19.29 19.01 -20.51
C LYS A 418 -19.32 17.99 -21.63
#